data_1142d745aae133f4158738561536054e
#
_entry.id   1142d745aae133f4158738561536054e
#
_cell.length_a   1.000
_cell.length_b   1.000
_cell.length_c   1.000
_cell.angle_alpha   90.00
_cell.angle_beta   90.00
_cell.angle_gamma   90.00
#
_symmetry.space_group_name_H-M   'P 1'
#
loop_
_entity.id
_entity.type
_entity.pdbx_description
1 polymer ?
#
loop_
_entity_poly.entity_id
_entity_poly.type
_entity_poly.pdbx_seq_one_letter_code
_entity_poly.pdbx_strand_id
1 'polypeptide(L)'
;EAALIYKLAEKMGFADSDVNWVRTTFDEAYAPGEHDWDLNIQQVSINDDRKKAVDFSPAYFRPTQAIVLRTDSTYATGTKCSDFADASIGVMSGTTAYDYVKSILKNGSTDGIDVFNDNSDAAQAVTSGQCDALVTDTPQAVYMVQSSQIESGVVALREKIRCDGRY
;
A
#
# COMPACT_ATOMS: atom_id res chain seq x y z
N GLU A 1 -7.51 6.41 -10.54
CA GLU A 1 -8.04 5.17 -11.13
C GLU A 1 -9.41 5.36 -11.76
N ALA A 2 -10.37 6.07 -11.13
CA ALA A 2 -11.69 6.30 -11.74
C ALA A 2 -11.62 6.85 -13.18
N ALA A 3 -10.78 7.86 -13.42
CA ALA A 3 -10.57 8.40 -14.76
C ALA A 3 -10.03 7.37 -15.77
N LEU A 4 -9.25 6.40 -15.31
CA LEU A 4 -8.74 5.30 -16.15
C LEU A 4 -9.88 4.35 -16.53
N ILE A 5 -10.78 4.04 -15.62
CA ILE A 5 -11.95 3.17 -15.88
C ILE A 5 -12.89 3.83 -16.88
N TYR A 6 -13.20 5.12 -16.75
CA TYR A 6 -14.03 5.82 -17.74
C TYR A 6 -13.41 5.81 -19.15
N LYS A 7 -12.08 5.98 -19.23
CA LYS A 7 -11.37 5.87 -20.52
C LYS A 7 -11.35 4.43 -21.07
N LEU A 8 -11.30 3.44 -20.23
CA LEU A 8 -11.40 2.04 -20.63
C LEU A 8 -12.82 1.74 -21.14
N ALA A 9 -13.86 2.13 -20.40
CA ALA A 9 -15.27 2.00 -20.79
C ALA A 9 -15.54 2.64 -22.16
N GLU A 10 -15.09 3.87 -22.37
CA GLU A 10 -15.19 4.58 -23.67
C GLU A 10 -14.57 3.74 -24.81
N LYS A 11 -13.37 3.18 -24.59
CA LYS A 11 -12.69 2.34 -25.61
C LYS A 11 -13.38 1.00 -25.85
N MET A 12 -14.11 0.49 -24.89
CA MET A 12 -14.92 -0.72 -25.00
C MET A 12 -16.32 -0.45 -25.61
N GLY A 13 -16.67 0.81 -25.84
CA GLY A 13 -17.95 1.23 -26.44
C GLY A 13 -19.06 1.48 -25.41
N PHE A 14 -18.72 1.62 -24.14
CA PHE A 14 -19.65 1.97 -23.06
C PHE A 14 -19.64 3.49 -22.80
N ALA A 15 -20.79 4.02 -22.37
CA ALA A 15 -20.89 5.39 -21.86
C ALA A 15 -20.49 5.46 -20.39
N ASP A 16 -20.16 6.65 -19.89
CA ASP A 16 -19.86 6.87 -18.48
C ASP A 16 -21.01 6.44 -17.54
N SER A 17 -22.27 6.57 -18.03
CA SER A 17 -23.48 6.14 -17.32
C SER A 17 -23.60 4.62 -17.13
N ASP A 18 -22.87 3.84 -17.93
CA ASP A 18 -22.89 2.38 -17.87
C ASP A 18 -21.90 1.83 -16.81
N VAL A 19 -21.06 2.71 -16.25
CA VAL A 19 -20.10 2.36 -15.19
C VAL A 19 -20.77 2.41 -13.83
N ASN A 20 -20.94 1.25 -13.21
CA ASN A 20 -21.47 1.10 -11.86
C ASN A 20 -20.34 0.80 -10.87
N TRP A 21 -20.23 1.62 -9.82
CA TRP A 21 -19.18 1.45 -8.80
C TRP A 21 -19.67 0.58 -7.65
N VAL A 22 -18.96 -0.52 -7.42
CA VAL A 22 -19.18 -1.44 -6.28
C VAL A 22 -18.04 -1.24 -5.28
N ARG A 23 -18.35 -1.24 -3.98
CA ARG A 23 -17.34 -1.18 -2.92
C ARG A 23 -17.03 -2.59 -2.45
N THR A 24 -15.75 -2.91 -2.39
CA THR A 24 -15.23 -4.16 -1.82
C THR A 24 -14.10 -3.87 -0.85
N THR A 25 -13.76 -4.82 0.00
CA THR A 25 -12.50 -4.80 0.74
C THR A 25 -11.34 -5.10 -0.21
N PHE A 26 -10.11 -4.80 0.21
CA PHE A 26 -8.94 -5.08 -0.63
C PHE A 26 -8.74 -6.59 -0.86
N ASP A 27 -8.97 -7.41 0.16
CA ASP A 27 -8.82 -8.87 0.07
C ASP A 27 -9.87 -9.51 -0.86
N GLU A 28 -11.09 -8.98 -0.90
CA GLU A 28 -12.14 -9.40 -1.84
C GLU A 28 -11.78 -9.10 -3.30
N ALA A 29 -10.93 -8.12 -3.56
CA ALA A 29 -10.54 -7.73 -4.91
C ALA A 29 -9.84 -8.84 -5.71
N TYR A 30 -9.21 -9.79 -5.03
CA TYR A 30 -8.53 -10.93 -5.63
C TYR A 30 -8.92 -12.26 -4.99
N ALA A 31 -9.98 -12.32 -4.21
CA ALA A 31 -10.52 -13.56 -3.69
C ALA A 31 -11.05 -14.43 -4.84
N PRO A 32 -10.85 -15.76 -4.81
CA PRO A 32 -11.43 -16.63 -5.81
C PRO A 32 -12.95 -16.77 -5.62
N GLY A 33 -13.69 -16.88 -6.71
CA GLY A 33 -15.14 -17.10 -6.68
C GLY A 33 -15.92 -16.15 -7.57
N GLU A 34 -17.26 -16.20 -7.46
CA GLU A 34 -18.13 -15.28 -8.17
C GLU A 34 -18.12 -13.90 -7.50
N HIS A 35 -18.15 -12.86 -8.32
CA HIS A 35 -18.24 -11.47 -7.91
C HIS A 35 -19.44 -10.81 -8.56
N ASP A 36 -19.97 -9.77 -7.92
CA ASP A 36 -21.04 -8.92 -8.45
C ASP A 36 -20.49 -7.69 -9.24
N TRP A 37 -19.24 -7.78 -9.68
CA TRP A 37 -18.54 -6.77 -10.47
C TRP A 37 -17.70 -7.43 -11.59
N ASP A 38 -17.49 -6.73 -12.72
CA ASP A 38 -16.78 -7.24 -13.90
C ASP A 38 -15.28 -6.99 -13.84
N LEU A 39 -14.85 -5.88 -13.24
CA LEU A 39 -13.46 -5.45 -13.15
C LEU A 39 -13.16 -4.88 -11.77
N ASN A 40 -11.96 -5.15 -11.27
CA ASN A 40 -11.44 -4.48 -10.08
C ASN A 40 -10.29 -3.54 -10.43
N ILE A 41 -10.26 -2.36 -9.79
CA ILE A 41 -9.19 -1.38 -9.90
C ILE A 41 -8.89 -0.74 -8.53
N GLN A 42 -8.19 -1.49 -7.69
CA GLN A 42 -7.81 -1.08 -6.33
C GLN A 42 -6.29 -1.12 -6.13
N GLN A 43 -5.50 -0.81 -7.17
CA GLN A 43 -4.03 -0.81 -7.11
C GLN A 43 -3.45 -2.17 -6.70
N VAL A 44 -4.11 -3.25 -7.10
CA VAL A 44 -3.69 -4.61 -6.76
C VAL A 44 -2.38 -4.95 -7.47
N SER A 45 -1.32 -5.18 -6.70
CA SER A 45 -0.03 -5.59 -7.26
C SER A 45 -0.12 -6.98 -7.90
N ILE A 46 0.46 -7.12 -9.09
CA ILE A 46 0.53 -8.39 -9.81
C ILE A 46 1.61 -9.27 -9.17
N ASN A 47 1.24 -10.42 -8.66
CA ASN A 47 2.16 -11.45 -8.18
C ASN A 47 1.63 -12.86 -8.55
N ASP A 48 2.48 -13.88 -8.39
CA ASP A 48 2.15 -15.23 -8.85
C ASP A 48 1.07 -15.91 -8.01
N ASP A 49 0.91 -15.55 -6.75
CA ASP A 49 -0.16 -16.11 -5.92
C ASP A 49 -1.52 -15.54 -6.32
N ARG A 50 -1.61 -14.23 -6.54
CA ARG A 50 -2.85 -13.58 -7.00
C ARG A 50 -3.25 -14.01 -8.41
N LYS A 51 -2.29 -14.28 -9.31
CA LYS A 51 -2.56 -14.82 -10.66
C LYS A 51 -3.19 -16.21 -10.64
N LYS A 52 -3.11 -16.95 -9.55
CA LYS A 52 -3.79 -18.26 -9.41
C LYS A 52 -5.30 -18.08 -9.16
N ALA A 53 -5.71 -16.92 -8.66
CA ALA A 53 -7.08 -16.64 -8.28
C ALA A 53 -7.81 -15.74 -9.29
N VAL A 54 -7.12 -14.78 -9.90
CA VAL A 54 -7.71 -13.79 -10.82
C VAL A 54 -6.79 -13.50 -12.01
N ASP A 55 -7.39 -13.06 -13.12
CA ASP A 55 -6.67 -12.56 -14.28
C ASP A 55 -6.28 -11.10 -14.12
N PHE A 56 -5.13 -10.73 -14.66
CA PHE A 56 -4.60 -9.37 -14.63
C PHE A 56 -4.46 -8.77 -16.02
N SER A 57 -4.77 -7.50 -16.15
CA SER A 57 -4.31 -6.70 -17.28
C SER A 57 -2.77 -6.55 -17.27
N PRO A 58 -2.16 -6.08 -18.36
CA PRO A 58 -0.80 -5.56 -18.28
C PRO A 58 -0.67 -4.48 -17.20
N ALA A 59 0.47 -4.42 -16.53
CA ALA A 59 0.70 -3.42 -15.49
C ALA A 59 0.60 -1.99 -16.07
N TYR A 60 -0.34 -1.20 -15.59
CA TYR A 60 -0.53 0.20 -15.98
C TYR A 60 0.27 1.18 -15.13
N PHE A 61 0.78 0.74 -13.97
CA PHE A 61 1.61 1.52 -13.07
C PHE A 61 2.58 0.63 -12.29
N ARG A 62 3.72 1.15 -11.86
CA ARG A 62 4.73 0.43 -11.08
C ARG A 62 5.23 1.29 -9.92
N PRO A 63 4.50 1.33 -8.78
CA PRO A 63 4.94 2.07 -7.61
C PRO A 63 6.10 1.38 -6.91
N THR A 64 6.82 2.16 -6.10
CA THR A 64 7.72 1.65 -5.06
C THR A 64 7.04 1.74 -3.71
N GLN A 65 7.54 0.99 -2.72
CA GLN A 65 7.10 1.13 -1.33
C GLN A 65 7.77 2.35 -0.67
N ALA A 66 7.06 2.97 0.25
CA ALA A 66 7.58 4.08 1.05
C ALA A 66 7.24 3.87 2.53
N ILE A 67 8.10 4.38 3.39
CA ILE A 67 7.86 4.46 4.83
C ILE A 67 7.35 5.86 5.13
N VAL A 68 6.23 5.98 5.82
CA VAL A 68 5.66 7.24 6.29
C VAL A 68 5.74 7.26 7.81
N LEU A 69 6.23 8.36 8.36
CA LEU A 69 6.38 8.54 9.79
C LEU A 69 6.27 10.02 10.17
N ARG A 70 6.17 10.32 11.44
CA ARG A 70 6.14 11.69 11.91
C ARG A 70 7.54 12.31 11.88
N THR A 71 7.63 13.61 11.65
CA THR A 71 8.91 14.32 11.62
C THR A 71 9.64 14.32 12.96
N ASP A 72 8.93 14.18 14.07
CA ASP A 72 9.47 14.10 15.43
C ASP A 72 9.77 12.64 15.87
N SER A 73 9.55 11.65 14.99
CA SER A 73 9.90 10.26 15.25
C SER A 73 11.41 10.09 15.38
N THR A 74 11.85 9.22 16.29
CA THR A 74 13.27 8.84 16.44
C THR A 74 13.81 8.16 15.18
N TYR A 75 12.92 7.64 14.34
CA TYR A 75 13.24 6.98 13.07
C TYR A 75 13.25 7.92 11.86
N ALA A 76 12.92 9.22 12.02
CA ALA A 76 12.78 10.17 10.93
C ALA A 76 14.07 10.39 10.10
N THR A 77 15.24 10.11 10.68
CA THR A 77 16.55 10.23 10.03
C THR A 77 17.10 8.89 9.53
N GLY A 78 16.33 7.79 9.66
CA GLY A 78 16.72 6.46 9.22
C GLY A 78 17.00 6.42 7.71
N THR A 79 18.10 5.78 7.32
CA THR A 79 18.54 5.66 5.92
C THR A 79 18.85 4.21 5.52
N LYS A 80 18.80 3.29 6.47
CA LYS A 80 19.02 1.86 6.26
C LYS A 80 17.83 1.08 6.76
N CYS A 81 17.59 -0.09 6.19
CA CYS A 81 16.53 -0.98 6.66
C CYS A 81 16.71 -1.38 8.13
N SER A 82 17.95 -1.58 8.56
CA SER A 82 18.29 -1.86 9.96
C SER A 82 17.87 -0.77 10.94
N ASP A 83 17.77 0.49 10.48
CA ASP A 83 17.37 1.61 11.32
C ASP A 83 15.89 1.51 11.75
N PHE A 84 15.09 0.70 11.04
CA PHE A 84 13.68 0.47 11.31
C PHE A 84 13.39 -0.91 11.93
N ALA A 85 14.42 -1.68 12.27
CA ALA A 85 14.26 -3.05 12.77
C ALA A 85 13.41 -3.11 14.05
N ASP A 86 13.58 -2.16 14.96
CA ASP A 86 12.88 -2.09 16.24
C ASP A 86 11.61 -1.21 16.19
N ALA A 87 11.34 -0.53 15.06
CA ALA A 87 10.17 0.31 14.91
C ALA A 87 8.88 -0.52 14.91
N SER A 88 7.81 -0.02 15.52
CA SER A 88 6.45 -0.55 15.32
C SER A 88 5.90 0.00 14.01
N ILE A 89 5.54 -0.91 13.08
CA ILE A 89 5.21 -0.54 11.70
C ILE A 89 3.80 -1.00 11.35
N GLY A 90 2.92 -0.02 11.05
CA GLY A 90 1.59 -0.26 10.53
C GLY A 90 1.61 -0.66 9.06
N VAL A 91 0.80 -1.64 8.69
CA VAL A 91 0.58 -2.07 7.31
C VAL A 91 -0.88 -2.43 7.09
N MET A 92 -1.37 -2.27 5.86
CA MET A 92 -2.70 -2.75 5.51
C MET A 92 -2.67 -4.25 5.21
N SER A 93 -3.68 -4.98 5.69
CA SER A 93 -3.87 -6.42 5.47
C SER A 93 -3.83 -6.78 3.99
N GLY A 94 -3.29 -7.96 3.67
CA GLY A 94 -3.26 -8.51 2.33
C GLY A 94 -2.39 -7.78 1.31
N THR A 95 -1.63 -6.75 1.72
CA THR A 95 -0.81 -5.93 0.81
C THR A 95 0.62 -6.44 0.68
N THR A 96 1.27 -6.07 -0.42
CA THR A 96 2.72 -6.30 -0.60
C THR A 96 3.57 -5.47 0.37
N ALA A 97 3.00 -4.45 1.01
CA ALA A 97 3.64 -3.70 2.09
C ALA A 97 3.93 -4.59 3.31
N TYR A 98 2.99 -5.47 3.67
CA TYR A 98 3.19 -6.45 4.75
C TYR A 98 4.39 -7.37 4.46
N ASP A 99 4.45 -7.92 3.24
CA ASP A 99 5.55 -8.80 2.82
C ASP A 99 6.90 -8.06 2.82
N TYR A 100 6.89 -6.81 2.39
CA TYR A 100 8.08 -5.96 2.41
C TYR A 100 8.57 -5.70 3.84
N VAL A 101 7.67 -5.31 4.75
CA VAL A 101 8.03 -5.07 6.16
C VAL A 101 8.58 -6.34 6.78
N LYS A 102 7.87 -7.45 6.67
CA LYS A 102 8.28 -8.73 7.24
C LYS A 102 9.63 -9.19 6.70
N SER A 103 9.80 -9.25 5.38
CA SER A 103 10.98 -9.85 4.75
C SER A 103 12.21 -8.93 4.78
N ILE A 104 12.00 -7.62 4.62
CA ILE A 104 13.09 -6.67 4.41
C ILE A 104 13.41 -5.88 5.69
N LEU A 105 12.40 -5.26 6.31
CA LEU A 105 12.65 -4.41 7.48
C LEU A 105 12.81 -5.24 8.76
N LYS A 106 12.06 -6.32 8.90
CA LYS A 106 12.03 -7.16 10.10
C LYS A 106 12.81 -8.48 9.96
N ASN A 107 13.53 -8.66 8.85
CA ASN A 107 14.36 -9.84 8.58
C ASN A 107 13.62 -11.19 8.78
N GLY A 108 12.34 -11.23 8.43
CA GLY A 108 11.46 -12.40 8.54
C GLY A 108 10.64 -12.47 9.83
N SER A 109 10.90 -11.61 10.83
CA SER A 109 10.05 -11.50 12.03
C SER A 109 8.72 -10.81 11.73
N THR A 110 7.71 -11.12 12.53
CA THR A 110 6.42 -10.40 12.58
C THR A 110 6.31 -9.46 13.77
N ASP A 111 7.33 -9.44 14.64
CA ASP A 111 7.33 -8.59 15.83
C ASP A 111 7.36 -7.10 15.43
N GLY A 112 6.49 -6.31 16.05
CA GLY A 112 6.34 -4.90 15.74
C GLY A 112 5.73 -4.63 14.36
N ILE A 113 4.95 -5.57 13.81
CA ILE A 113 4.10 -5.34 12.64
C ILE A 113 2.65 -5.29 13.11
N ASP A 114 2.03 -4.11 12.98
CA ASP A 114 0.63 -3.89 13.29
C ASP A 114 -0.19 -3.89 11.98
N VAL A 115 -1.17 -4.80 11.90
CA VAL A 115 -1.97 -5.01 10.69
C VAL A 115 -3.31 -4.32 10.83
N PHE A 116 -3.67 -3.49 9.86
CA PHE A 116 -4.92 -2.71 9.81
C PHE A 116 -5.77 -3.14 8.60
N ASN A 117 -7.07 -2.88 8.69
CA ASN A 117 -8.01 -3.18 7.60
C ASN A 117 -7.89 -2.18 6.44
N ASP A 118 -7.48 -0.94 6.72
CA ASP A 118 -7.21 0.07 5.70
C ASP A 118 -6.04 0.99 6.08
N ASN A 119 -5.59 1.75 5.09
CA ASN A 119 -4.47 2.67 5.25
C ASN A 119 -4.80 3.90 6.11
N SER A 120 -6.08 4.27 6.26
CA SER A 120 -6.49 5.42 7.08
C SER A 120 -6.32 5.09 8.55
N ASP A 121 -6.68 3.86 8.95
CA ASP A 121 -6.47 3.37 10.32
C ASP A 121 -4.98 3.28 10.65
N ALA A 122 -4.17 2.79 9.72
CA ALA A 122 -2.71 2.75 9.87
C ALA A 122 -2.11 4.17 9.99
N ALA A 123 -2.60 5.13 9.20
CA ALA A 123 -2.19 6.53 9.29
C ALA A 123 -2.57 7.16 10.65
N GLN A 124 -3.76 6.85 11.15
CA GLN A 124 -4.20 7.30 12.47
C GLN A 124 -3.34 6.70 13.60
N ALA A 125 -2.94 5.44 13.48
CA ALA A 125 -2.05 4.80 14.44
C ALA A 125 -0.66 5.49 14.49
N VAL A 126 -0.13 5.92 13.34
CA VAL A 126 1.11 6.71 13.30
C VAL A 126 0.89 8.11 13.91
N THR A 127 -0.21 8.78 13.59
CA THR A 127 -0.51 10.11 14.12
C THR A 127 -0.68 10.10 15.63
N SER A 128 -1.31 9.06 16.18
CA SER A 128 -1.52 8.89 17.64
C SER A 128 -0.27 8.39 18.37
N GLY A 129 0.76 7.95 17.66
CA GLY A 129 1.97 7.36 18.24
C GLY A 129 1.80 5.90 18.67
N GLN A 130 0.72 5.22 18.24
CA GLN A 130 0.56 3.78 18.42
C GLN A 130 1.56 3.00 17.57
N CYS A 131 1.81 3.46 16.32
CA CYS A 131 2.88 2.97 15.46
C CYS A 131 3.93 4.08 15.25
N ASP A 132 5.18 3.67 15.10
CA ASP A 132 6.29 4.58 14.77
C ASP A 132 6.26 5.01 13.30
N ALA A 133 5.81 4.11 12.43
CA ALA A 133 5.74 4.31 10.99
C ALA A 133 4.61 3.49 10.35
N LEU A 134 4.24 3.82 9.11
CA LEU A 134 3.50 2.92 8.24
C LEU A 134 4.25 2.70 6.93
N VAL A 135 4.01 1.55 6.28
CA VAL A 135 4.52 1.25 4.95
C VAL A 135 3.36 1.09 3.98
N THR A 136 3.45 1.79 2.85
CA THR A 136 2.47 1.74 1.77
C THR A 136 3.13 2.11 0.44
N ASP A 137 2.38 2.07 -0.66
CA ASP A 137 2.87 2.51 -1.96
C ASP A 137 3.21 4.01 -1.97
N THR A 138 4.29 4.38 -2.65
CA THR A 138 4.80 5.76 -2.68
C THR A 138 3.74 6.81 -3.04
N PRO A 139 2.86 6.64 -4.04
CA PRO A 139 1.84 7.64 -4.33
C PRO A 139 0.85 7.83 -3.17
N GLN A 140 0.47 6.74 -2.49
CA GLN A 140 -0.39 6.78 -1.33
C GLN A 140 0.30 7.49 -0.16
N ALA A 141 1.56 7.16 0.09
CA ALA A 141 2.38 7.79 1.12
C ALA A 141 2.47 9.31 0.92
N VAL A 142 2.76 9.76 -0.30
CA VAL A 142 2.81 11.19 -0.65
C VAL A 142 1.46 11.86 -0.43
N TYR A 143 0.37 11.21 -0.86
CA TYR A 143 -0.98 11.74 -0.66
C TYR A 143 -1.33 11.90 0.82
N MET A 144 -1.02 10.92 1.67
CA MET A 144 -1.28 10.97 3.11
C MET A 144 -0.61 12.17 3.77
N VAL A 145 0.64 12.45 3.41
CA VAL A 145 1.38 13.61 3.95
C VAL A 145 0.83 14.92 3.39
N GLN A 146 0.56 15.00 2.09
CA GLN A 146 0.05 16.21 1.45
C GLN A 146 -1.38 16.56 1.87
N SER A 147 -2.21 15.57 2.15
CA SER A 147 -3.60 15.75 2.62
C SER A 147 -3.71 15.88 4.13
N SER A 148 -2.58 15.96 4.85
CA SER A 148 -2.51 16.04 6.30
C SER A 148 -3.20 14.88 7.05
N GLN A 149 -3.32 13.73 6.42
CA GLN A 149 -3.77 12.50 7.09
C GLN A 149 -2.75 12.06 8.15
N ILE A 150 -1.47 12.36 7.91
CA ILE A 150 -0.42 12.30 8.92
C ILE A 150 0.10 13.72 9.06
N GLU A 151 -0.36 14.43 10.09
CA GLU A 151 0.06 15.78 10.39
C GLU A 151 1.57 15.80 10.69
N SER A 152 2.29 16.75 10.09
CA SER A 152 3.75 16.80 10.17
C SER A 152 4.45 15.50 9.74
N GLY A 153 3.84 14.74 8.82
CA GLY A 153 4.42 13.51 8.29
C GLY A 153 5.57 13.74 7.32
N VAL A 154 6.49 12.82 7.28
CA VAL A 154 7.55 12.77 6.29
C VAL A 154 7.54 11.42 5.57
N VAL A 155 7.80 11.43 4.27
CA VAL A 155 7.93 10.23 3.46
C VAL A 155 9.41 9.88 3.32
N ALA A 156 9.82 8.76 3.90
CA ALA A 156 11.11 8.17 3.63
C ALA A 156 10.98 7.22 2.42
N LEU A 157 11.47 7.67 1.27
CA LEU A 157 11.40 6.89 0.04
C LEU A 157 12.40 5.72 0.08
N ARG A 158 11.98 4.55 -0.40
CA ARG A 158 12.81 3.34 -0.53
C ARG A 158 14.14 3.60 -1.25
N GLU A 159 14.15 4.47 -2.25
CA GLU A 159 15.37 4.85 -2.99
C GLU A 159 16.45 5.48 -2.11
N LYS A 160 16.06 6.05 -0.97
CA LYS A 160 16.96 6.64 0.03
C LYS A 160 17.29 5.69 1.17
N ILE A 161 16.56 4.58 1.30
CA ILE A 161 16.77 3.57 2.34
C ILE A 161 17.58 2.44 1.74
N ARG A 162 18.77 2.22 2.27
CA ARG A 162 19.67 1.15 1.85
C ARG A 162 19.37 -0.13 2.63
N CYS A 163 18.91 -1.15 1.91
CA CYS A 163 18.76 -2.50 2.45
C CYS A 163 19.93 -3.34 1.96
N ASP A 164 20.72 -3.88 2.88
CA ASP A 164 21.93 -4.64 2.59
C ASP A 164 21.65 -5.83 1.65
N GLY A 165 21.88 -5.63 0.34
CA GLY A 165 22.13 -6.69 -0.63
C GLY A 165 21.03 -7.69 -0.97
N ARG A 166 19.76 -7.44 -0.65
CA ARG A 166 18.65 -8.38 -0.92
C ARG A 166 17.66 -7.81 -1.94
N TYR A 167 18.12 -7.72 -3.18
CA TYR A 167 17.31 -7.60 -4.40
C TYR A 167 18.02 -8.27 -5.57
#